data_20d6a96cf3f37874fbd6368ca9ce9e13
#
_entry.id   20d6a96cf3f37874fbd6368ca9ce9e13
#
_cell.length_a   1.000
_cell.length_b   1.000
_cell.length_c   1.000
_cell.angle_alpha   90.00
_cell.angle_beta   90.00
_cell.angle_gamma   90.00
#
_symmetry.space_group_name_H-M   'P 1'
#
loop_
_entity.id
_entity.type
_entity.pdbx_description
1 polymer ?
#
loop_
_entity_poly.entity_id
_entity_poly.type
_entity_poly.pdbx_seq_one_letter_code
_entity_poly.pdbx_strand_id
1 'polypeptide(L)'
;YWAEYTRDENGVWHGEETEAVLTPEAVTERLKQLSGEWATVGTGWPAWPEMGNDTGVTLVDGNMLLPAAEDMLPIACQLFAKGKTVAVEQAEPVYLRNTVAWKKLPGRE
;
A
#
# COMPACT_ATOMS: atom_id res chain seq x y z
N TYR A 1 -2.43 6.09 -2.63
CA TYR A 1 -2.04 5.28 -1.46
C TYR A 1 -0.64 4.75 -1.66
N TRP A 2 0.15 4.75 -0.61
CA TRP A 2 1.55 4.37 -0.62
C TRP A 2 1.88 3.45 0.56
N ALA A 3 2.79 2.50 0.34
CA ALA A 3 3.40 1.70 1.39
C ALA A 3 4.73 1.12 0.91
N GLU A 4 5.61 0.81 1.84
CA GLU A 4 6.90 0.17 1.61
C GLU A 4 7.00 -1.04 2.52
N TYR A 5 7.14 -2.22 1.94
CA TYR A 5 7.23 -3.46 2.71
C TYR A 5 8.53 -4.19 2.43
N THR A 6 9.13 -4.72 3.49
CA THR A 6 10.27 -5.62 3.39
C THR A 6 9.89 -6.97 3.98
N ARG A 7 10.47 -8.02 3.42
CA ARG A 7 10.24 -9.40 3.87
C ARG A 7 11.44 -9.88 4.66
N ASP A 8 11.21 -10.44 5.85
CA ASP A 8 12.29 -10.98 6.68
C ASP A 8 12.64 -12.43 6.32
N GLU A 9 13.62 -13.01 7.03
CA GLU A 9 14.09 -14.39 6.83
C GLU A 9 12.98 -15.43 7.00
N ASN A 10 11.97 -15.12 7.82
CA ASN A 10 10.85 -16.01 8.10
C ASN A 10 9.68 -15.85 7.14
N GLY A 11 9.84 -14.98 6.13
CA GLY A 11 8.80 -14.69 5.17
C GLY A 11 7.71 -13.75 5.68
N VAL A 12 7.96 -13.06 6.78
CA VAL A 12 7.01 -12.08 7.35
C VAL A 12 7.28 -10.70 6.76
N TRP A 13 6.22 -10.04 6.33
CA TRP A 13 6.29 -8.70 5.75
C TRP A 13 6.22 -7.63 6.84
N HIS A 14 7.08 -6.63 6.74
CA HIS A 14 7.15 -5.49 7.64
C HIS A 14 7.05 -4.19 6.85
N GLY A 15 6.34 -3.21 7.37
CA GLY A 15 6.17 -1.91 6.70
C GLY A 15 4.78 -1.31 6.87
N GLU A 16 3.92 -1.91 7.69
CA GLU A 16 2.57 -1.40 7.92
C GLU A 16 2.57 0.07 8.36
N GLU A 17 3.55 0.48 9.13
CA GLU A 17 3.70 1.85 9.60
C GLU A 17 3.98 2.86 8.48
N THR A 18 4.37 2.38 7.29
CA THR A 18 4.62 3.23 6.12
C THR A 18 3.37 3.53 5.31
N GLU A 19 2.26 2.83 5.60
CA GLU A 19 1.03 3.02 4.84
C GLU A 19 0.50 4.45 4.99
N ALA A 20 0.30 5.13 3.87
CA ALA A 20 -0.09 6.53 3.86
C ALA A 20 -0.80 6.94 2.57
N VAL A 21 -1.45 8.09 2.61
CA VAL A 21 -1.94 8.77 1.42
C VAL A 21 -0.96 9.88 1.08
N LEU A 22 -0.30 9.79 -0.07
CA LEU A 22 0.75 10.74 -0.47
C LEU A 22 0.47 11.25 -1.88
N THR A 23 0.93 12.48 -2.15
CA THR A 23 0.98 13.02 -3.51
C THR A 23 2.13 12.38 -4.28
N PRO A 24 2.12 12.38 -5.64
CA PRO A 24 3.24 11.85 -6.42
C PRO A 24 4.58 12.51 -6.07
N GLU A 25 4.57 13.80 -5.78
CA GLU A 25 5.77 14.54 -5.37
C GLU A 25 6.31 14.04 -4.03
N ALA A 26 5.42 13.78 -3.06
CA ALA A 26 5.79 13.24 -1.76
C ALA A 26 6.36 11.82 -1.90
N VAL A 27 5.80 11.01 -2.80
CA VAL A 27 6.34 9.69 -3.11
C VAL A 27 7.74 9.79 -3.67
N THR A 28 7.99 10.70 -4.60
CA THR A 28 9.32 10.92 -5.17
C THR A 28 10.34 11.29 -4.09
N GLU A 29 9.99 12.18 -3.17
CA GLU A 29 10.85 12.54 -2.05
C GLU A 29 11.11 11.35 -1.13
N ARG A 30 10.10 10.52 -0.88
CA ARG A 30 10.25 9.30 -0.08
C ARG A 30 11.19 8.31 -0.75
N LEU A 31 11.07 8.13 -2.07
CA LEU A 31 11.95 7.24 -2.84
C LEU A 31 13.42 7.65 -2.75
N LYS A 32 13.70 8.94 -2.67
CA LYS A 32 15.08 9.43 -2.51
C LYS A 32 15.71 9.01 -1.19
N GLN A 33 14.91 8.67 -0.19
CA GLN A 33 15.37 8.22 1.12
C GLN A 33 15.58 6.70 1.18
N LEU A 34 15.06 5.97 0.20
CA LEU A 34 15.23 4.52 0.10
C LEU A 34 16.54 4.18 -0.60
N SER A 35 17.03 2.98 -0.37
CA SER A 35 18.22 2.45 -1.02
C SER A 35 18.01 1.00 -1.40
N GLY A 36 18.84 0.51 -2.35
CA GLY A 36 18.79 -0.86 -2.82
C GLY A 36 17.78 -1.07 -3.94
N GLU A 37 17.33 -2.31 -4.07
CA GLU A 37 16.40 -2.73 -5.13
C GLU A 37 15.02 -2.99 -4.53
N TRP A 38 14.00 -2.42 -5.17
CA TRP A 38 12.60 -2.54 -4.74
C TRP A 38 11.73 -2.96 -5.91
N ALA A 39 10.80 -3.88 -5.67
CA ALA A 39 9.77 -4.23 -6.64
C ALA A 39 8.58 -3.28 -6.50
N THR A 40 8.05 -2.85 -7.64
CA THR A 40 6.88 -1.96 -7.68
C THR A 40 5.62 -2.75 -8.00
N VAL A 41 4.54 -2.44 -7.29
CA VAL A 41 3.23 -3.02 -7.54
C VAL A 41 2.16 -1.93 -7.47
N GLY A 42 1.02 -2.16 -8.10
CA GLY A 42 -0.11 -1.25 -8.05
C GLY A 42 -0.24 -0.35 -9.28
N THR A 43 -1.36 0.34 -9.34
CA THR A 43 -1.75 1.17 -10.50
C THR A 43 -1.16 2.57 -10.49
N GLY A 44 -0.56 3.00 -9.38
CA GLY A 44 0.04 4.33 -9.26
C GLY A 44 1.24 4.54 -10.17
N TRP A 45 2.03 3.49 -10.40
CA TRP A 45 3.24 3.58 -11.21
C TRP A 45 2.95 3.89 -12.68
N PRO A 46 2.05 3.17 -13.38
CA PRO A 46 1.70 3.57 -14.74
C PRO A 46 0.96 4.91 -14.82
N ALA A 47 0.23 5.30 -13.78
CA ALA A 47 -0.45 6.59 -13.74
C ALA A 47 0.53 7.78 -13.60
N TRP A 48 1.68 7.56 -12.94
CA TRP A 48 2.68 8.59 -12.66
C TRP A 48 4.08 8.06 -13.02
N PRO A 49 4.39 7.88 -14.31
CA PRO A 49 5.64 7.20 -14.72
C PRO A 49 6.92 7.93 -14.31
N GLU A 50 6.85 9.21 -13.98
CA GLU A 50 8.03 9.97 -13.56
C GLU A 50 8.42 9.78 -12.09
N MET A 51 7.59 9.15 -11.27
CA MET A 51 7.82 9.03 -9.82
C MET A 51 9.16 8.37 -9.46
N GLY A 52 9.62 7.43 -10.24
CA GLY A 52 10.87 6.72 -9.98
C GLY A 52 12.11 7.37 -10.59
N ASN A 53 11.97 8.48 -11.30
CA ASN A 53 13.08 9.13 -11.98
C ASN A 53 13.95 9.92 -10.99
N ASP A 54 15.25 9.96 -11.25
CA ASP A 54 16.23 10.74 -10.47
C ASP A 54 16.27 10.39 -8.97
N THR A 55 15.88 9.15 -8.64
CA THR A 55 16.03 8.61 -7.29
C THR A 55 17.24 7.67 -7.26
N GLY A 56 17.86 7.53 -6.10
CA GLY A 56 18.98 6.61 -5.95
C GLY A 56 18.59 5.14 -5.79
N VAL A 57 17.30 4.83 -5.93
CA VAL A 57 16.77 3.48 -5.73
C VAL A 57 16.57 2.77 -7.07
N THR A 58 16.84 1.46 -7.11
CA THR A 58 16.57 0.62 -8.28
C THR A 58 15.15 0.04 -8.15
N LEU A 59 14.30 0.36 -9.12
CA LEU A 59 12.92 -0.12 -9.16
C LEU A 59 12.75 -1.19 -10.23
N VAL A 60 12.15 -2.33 -9.84
CA VAL A 60 11.85 -3.46 -10.71
C VAL A 60 10.34 -3.65 -10.74
N ASP A 61 9.77 -3.80 -11.93
CA ASP A 61 8.32 -4.04 -12.05
C ASP A 61 7.95 -5.39 -11.45
N GLY A 62 7.05 -5.37 -10.47
CA GLY A 62 6.54 -6.58 -9.82
C GLY A 62 5.42 -7.28 -10.59
N ASN A 63 4.98 -6.73 -11.72
CA ASN A 63 3.92 -7.28 -12.57
C ASN A 63 2.56 -7.49 -11.87
N MET A 64 2.30 -6.71 -10.83
CA MET A 64 1.04 -6.75 -10.09
C MET A 64 0.42 -5.36 -10.08
N LEU A 65 -0.75 -5.22 -10.68
CA LEU A 65 -1.48 -3.95 -10.73
C LEU A 65 -2.56 -3.86 -9.66
N LEU A 66 -3.30 -4.95 -9.43
CA LEU A 66 -4.43 -4.97 -8.50
C LEU A 66 -4.16 -5.97 -7.37
N PRO A 67 -4.64 -5.67 -6.16
CA PRO A 67 -4.53 -6.61 -5.05
C PRO A 67 -5.44 -7.83 -5.28
N ALA A 68 -4.99 -9.00 -4.84
CA ALA A 68 -5.78 -10.21 -4.86
C ALA A 68 -6.18 -10.59 -3.42
N ALA A 69 -7.46 -10.90 -3.21
CA ALA A 69 -7.95 -11.22 -1.88
C ALA A 69 -7.28 -12.47 -1.28
N GLU A 70 -6.89 -13.43 -2.12
CA GLU A 70 -6.19 -14.65 -1.66
C GLU A 70 -4.85 -14.34 -0.99
N ASP A 71 -4.19 -13.26 -1.37
CA ASP A 71 -2.91 -12.86 -0.78
C ASP A 71 -3.06 -12.36 0.67
N MET A 72 -4.28 -12.08 1.09
CA MET A 72 -4.57 -11.73 2.49
C MET A 72 -4.56 -12.94 3.41
N LEU A 73 -4.74 -14.15 2.89
CA LEU A 73 -4.87 -15.36 3.70
C LEU A 73 -3.64 -15.65 4.57
N PRO A 74 -2.41 -15.62 4.06
CA PRO A 74 -1.24 -15.82 4.91
C PRO A 74 -1.13 -14.79 6.04
N ILE A 75 -1.47 -13.53 5.74
CA ILE A 75 -1.44 -12.44 6.73
C ILE A 75 -2.52 -12.66 7.77
N ALA A 76 -3.73 -13.02 7.35
CA ALA A 76 -4.84 -13.30 8.25
C ALA A 76 -4.53 -14.49 9.17
N CYS A 77 -3.91 -15.54 8.65
CA CYS A 77 -3.49 -16.69 9.44
C CYS A 77 -2.48 -16.30 10.53
N GLN A 78 -1.53 -15.45 10.20
CA GLN A 78 -0.55 -14.96 11.17
C GLN A 78 -1.20 -14.11 12.26
N LEU A 79 -2.11 -13.23 11.90
CA LEU A 79 -2.83 -12.39 12.86
C LEU A 79 -3.74 -13.23 13.76
N PHE A 80 -4.41 -14.22 13.20
CA PHE A 80 -5.25 -15.16 13.96
C PHE A 80 -4.40 -15.92 14.99
N ALA A 81 -3.24 -16.44 14.59
CA ALA A 81 -2.33 -17.15 15.46
C ALA A 81 -1.80 -16.28 16.61
N LYS A 82 -1.72 -14.96 16.42
CA LYS A 82 -1.31 -14.00 17.45
C LYS A 82 -2.48 -13.49 18.29
N GLY A 83 -3.68 -14.01 18.09
CA GLY A 83 -4.87 -13.59 18.82
C GLY A 83 -5.39 -12.20 18.46
N LYS A 84 -4.97 -11.65 17.32
CA LYS A 84 -5.38 -10.32 16.86
C LYS A 84 -6.67 -10.38 16.05
N THR A 85 -7.73 -10.84 16.69
CA THR A 85 -9.06 -10.89 16.12
C THR A 85 -9.98 -9.97 16.90
N VAL A 86 -11.07 -9.56 16.27
CA VAL A 86 -12.08 -8.70 16.87
C VAL A 86 -13.49 -9.29 16.64
N ALA A 87 -14.47 -8.84 17.43
CA ALA A 87 -15.85 -9.18 17.18
C ALA A 87 -16.29 -8.58 15.84
N VAL A 88 -17.29 -9.21 15.19
CA VAL A 88 -17.75 -8.78 13.88
C VAL A 88 -18.22 -7.32 13.86
N GLU A 89 -18.79 -6.83 14.98
CA GLU A 89 -19.24 -5.45 15.12
C GLU A 89 -18.07 -4.45 15.15
N GLN A 90 -16.87 -4.91 15.47
CA GLN A 90 -15.66 -4.10 15.54
C GLN A 90 -14.82 -4.21 14.28
N ALA A 91 -15.16 -5.12 13.37
CA ALA A 91 -14.41 -5.32 12.14
C ALA A 91 -14.63 -4.15 11.18
N GLU A 92 -13.56 -3.48 10.82
CA GLU A 92 -13.59 -2.37 9.85
C GLU A 92 -12.27 -2.29 9.07
N PRO A 93 -12.30 -1.76 7.84
CA PRO A 93 -11.07 -1.46 7.12
C PRO A 93 -10.28 -0.35 7.81
N VAL A 94 -8.97 -0.30 7.56
CA VAL A 94 -8.14 0.85 7.98
C VAL A 94 -8.34 1.97 6.97
N TYR A 95 -8.85 3.10 7.43
CA TYR A 95 -9.11 4.26 6.59
C TYR A 95 -7.96 5.26 6.71
N LEU A 96 -7.06 5.26 5.73
CA LEU A 96 -5.94 6.21 5.69
C LEU A 96 -6.40 7.59 5.25
N ARG A 97 -7.46 7.65 4.44
CA ARG A 97 -8.07 8.90 3.99
C ARG A 97 -9.42 9.08 4.67
N ASN A 98 -9.45 9.91 5.71
CA ASN A 98 -10.63 10.11 6.54
C ASN A 98 -11.65 11.07 5.91
N THR A 99 -11.24 11.90 4.95
CA THR A 99 -12.12 12.85 4.28
C THR A 99 -12.36 12.38 2.86
N VAL A 100 -13.60 11.99 2.57
CA VAL A 100 -14.03 11.60 1.23
C VAL A 100 -15.07 12.60 0.76
N ALA A 101 -14.82 13.25 -0.40
CA ALA A 101 -15.78 14.13 -1.03
C ALA A 101 -16.73 13.29 -1.89
N TRP A 102 -17.98 13.18 -1.47
CA TRP A 102 -19.02 12.53 -2.22
C TRP A 102 -19.66 13.51 -3.18
N LYS A 103 -19.71 13.16 -4.46
CA LYS A 103 -20.43 13.94 -5.46
C LYS A 103 -21.84 13.38 -5.62
N LYS A 104 -22.84 14.24 -5.54
CA LYS A 104 -24.21 13.84 -5.88
C LYS A 104 -24.31 13.53 -7.36
N LEU A 105 -25.01 12.48 -7.68
CA LEU A 105 -25.32 12.18 -9.06
C LEU A 105 -26.31 13.23 -9.61
N PRO A 106 -26.19 13.62 -10.89
CA PRO A 106 -27.15 14.53 -11.49
C PRO A 106 -28.58 14.03 -11.34
N GLY A 107 -29.48 14.92 -10.89
CA GLY A 107 -30.89 14.57 -10.66
C GLY A 107 -31.21 13.94 -9.32
N ARG A 108 -30.23 13.78 -8.43
CA ARG A 108 -30.42 13.26 -7.07
C ARG A 108 -29.98 14.32 -6.04
N GLU A 109 -30.86 15.22 -5.80
CA GLU A 109 -30.65 16.27 -4.81
C GLU A 109 -31.43 15.98 -3.52
#